data_e376d3e52e067774269926aa620377d4
#
_entry.id   e376d3e52e067774269926aa620377d4
#
_cell.length_a   1.000
_cell.length_b   1.000
_cell.length_c   1.000
_cell.angle_alpha   90.00
_cell.angle_beta   90.00
_cell.angle_gamma   90.00
#
_symmetry.space_group_name_H-M   'P 1'
#
loop_
_entity.id
_entity.type
_entity.pdbx_description
1 polymer ?
#
loop_
_entity_poly.entity_id
_entity_poly.type
_entity_poly.pdbx_seq_one_letter_code
_entity_poly.pdbx_strand_id
1 'polypeptide(L)'
;MARSSSPIPAVTASLTLATPPRSILVACTRRIGDVLLTTPLVRSLKRQWPDAQIDMVVFRGTEGVLEHNPDIRRVIVVAQRAKPRERFADAARLWRRYDLACAAISSDRARFYTWFAGRRRVGLVDPERVTRLTRFMLDGIALNRHGDVHTVTSSLAIAEALGVTPCAEVVAPGIGTDPARIARFDALLYGPSALSRTRPHVVLHPSPMFRYKQWREDGWADLIRWARASGFDVALSGGPGAAEIEYAQRIVAAAGEPVANFVGRLTFGETAELIRRARLFVGPDTGATHVAAACGTPTLALFGPSNPVRWGPWPANWPVHDEPWPLRGSAQRGNVYLMQGEGDCVPCKLEGCDRHLESWSRCLTELSAQRVIAVAAALVEGRPAVEAPRESIIDVSALPRGGA
;
A
#
# COMPACT_ATOMS: atom_id res chain seq x y z
N MET A 1 15.81 -31.01 14.90
CA MET A 1 14.79 -31.67 14.06
C MET A 1 13.80 -30.64 13.60
N ALA A 2 13.99 -30.14 12.36
CA ALA A 2 13.06 -29.21 11.72
C ALA A 2 11.81 -30.02 11.34
N ARG A 3 10.67 -29.66 11.88
CA ARG A 3 9.38 -30.19 11.42
C ARG A 3 9.18 -29.72 9.98
N SER A 4 9.22 -30.63 9.03
CA SER A 4 8.73 -30.45 7.67
C SER A 4 7.23 -30.16 7.77
N SER A 5 6.88 -28.87 7.81
CA SER A 5 5.49 -28.46 7.66
C SER A 5 5.15 -28.60 6.18
N SER A 6 4.37 -29.60 5.83
CA SER A 6 3.72 -29.67 4.51
C SER A 6 3.04 -28.33 4.23
N PRO A 7 3.17 -27.77 3.01
CA PRO A 7 2.52 -26.50 2.69
C PRO A 7 1.01 -26.67 2.88
N ILE A 8 0.42 -25.83 3.75
CA ILE A 8 -1.04 -25.78 3.93
C ILE A 8 -1.65 -25.44 2.56
N PRO A 9 -2.59 -26.23 2.05
CA PRO A 9 -3.20 -25.93 0.76
C PRO A 9 -3.86 -24.55 0.81
N ALA A 10 -3.64 -23.73 -0.22
CA ALA A 10 -4.19 -22.37 -0.31
C ALA A 10 -5.72 -22.36 -0.38
N VAL A 11 -6.34 -23.48 -0.76
CA VAL A 11 -7.79 -23.64 -0.92
C VAL A 11 -8.23 -24.87 -0.14
N THR A 12 -9.25 -24.71 0.73
CA THR A 12 -9.89 -25.85 1.44
C THR A 12 -11.24 -26.25 0.88
N ALA A 13 -11.88 -25.35 0.10
CA ALA A 13 -13.14 -25.62 -0.59
C ALA A 13 -13.21 -24.76 -1.85
N SER A 14 -13.10 -25.39 -3.01
CA SER A 14 -13.30 -24.75 -4.31
C SER A 14 -14.79 -24.49 -4.55
N LEU A 15 -15.11 -23.42 -5.27
CA LEU A 15 -16.46 -23.11 -5.68
C LEU A 15 -16.55 -23.08 -7.21
N THR A 16 -17.16 -24.08 -7.80
CA THR A 16 -17.49 -24.11 -9.21
C THR A 16 -18.84 -23.43 -9.45
N LEU A 17 -18.87 -22.44 -10.32
CA LEU A 17 -20.09 -21.75 -10.71
C LEU A 17 -20.70 -22.44 -11.93
N ALA A 18 -21.99 -22.76 -11.88
CA ALA A 18 -22.70 -23.40 -13.00
C ALA A 18 -22.82 -22.47 -14.23
N THR A 19 -22.88 -21.15 -13.98
CA THR A 19 -22.94 -20.11 -15.02
C THR A 19 -22.05 -18.93 -14.63
N PRO A 20 -21.49 -18.20 -15.60
CA PRO A 20 -20.76 -16.97 -15.33
C PRO A 20 -21.61 -15.97 -14.53
N PRO A 21 -21.07 -15.35 -13.46
CA PRO A 21 -21.80 -14.36 -12.69
C PRO A 21 -21.93 -13.06 -13.48
N ARG A 22 -23.12 -12.45 -13.47
CA ARG A 22 -23.36 -11.12 -14.06
C ARG A 22 -23.10 -9.98 -13.07
N SER A 23 -23.19 -10.29 -11.79
CA SER A 23 -23.01 -9.32 -10.71
C SER A 23 -22.14 -9.90 -9.61
N ILE A 24 -21.08 -9.15 -9.23
CA ILE A 24 -20.08 -9.58 -8.24
C ILE A 24 -19.94 -8.51 -7.18
N LEU A 25 -19.91 -8.90 -5.91
CA LEU A 25 -19.53 -8.03 -4.80
C LEU A 25 -18.17 -8.47 -4.23
N VAL A 26 -17.24 -7.54 -4.06
CA VAL A 26 -15.98 -7.77 -3.33
C VAL A 26 -15.99 -6.94 -2.05
N ALA A 27 -15.92 -7.59 -0.89
CA ALA A 27 -15.94 -6.93 0.41
C ALA A 27 -14.52 -6.85 1.00
N CYS A 28 -13.99 -5.62 1.10
CA CYS A 28 -12.72 -5.31 1.77
C CYS A 28 -12.92 -4.21 2.81
N THR A 29 -13.30 -4.59 4.02
CA THR A 29 -13.59 -3.67 5.14
C THR A 29 -12.37 -3.51 6.04
N ARG A 30 -11.30 -2.88 5.51
CA ARG A 30 -10.04 -2.61 6.21
C ARG A 30 -9.46 -1.26 5.83
N ARG A 31 -8.14 -1.09 6.01
CA ARG A 31 -7.40 0.15 5.75
C ARG A 31 -7.20 0.37 4.24
N ILE A 32 -6.82 1.57 3.88
CA ILE A 32 -6.55 2.04 2.50
C ILE A 32 -5.63 1.09 1.72
N GLY A 33 -4.50 0.67 2.33
CA GLY A 33 -3.56 -0.26 1.70
C GLY A 33 -4.20 -1.61 1.38
N ASP A 34 -4.99 -2.18 2.32
CA ASP A 34 -5.71 -3.45 2.09
C ASP A 34 -6.69 -3.33 0.92
N VAL A 35 -7.40 -2.20 0.82
CA VAL A 35 -8.38 -1.94 -0.26
C VAL A 35 -7.67 -1.89 -1.61
N LEU A 36 -6.57 -1.15 -1.72
CA LEU A 36 -5.79 -1.08 -2.94
C LEU A 36 -5.22 -2.45 -3.33
N LEU A 37 -4.62 -3.17 -2.37
CA LEU A 37 -4.02 -4.49 -2.58
C LEU A 37 -5.06 -5.60 -2.83
N THR A 38 -6.35 -5.31 -2.76
CA THR A 38 -7.45 -6.20 -3.17
C THR A 38 -7.80 -6.03 -4.67
N THR A 39 -7.36 -4.95 -5.32
CA THR A 39 -7.67 -4.69 -6.74
C THR A 39 -7.17 -5.78 -7.69
N PRO A 40 -6.06 -6.53 -7.43
CA PRO A 40 -5.67 -7.68 -8.22
C PRO A 40 -6.74 -8.78 -8.28
N LEU A 41 -7.43 -9.06 -7.18
CA LEU A 41 -8.58 -9.97 -7.17
C LEU A 41 -9.70 -9.44 -8.08
N VAL A 42 -10.05 -8.16 -7.96
CA VAL A 42 -11.08 -7.53 -8.82
C VAL A 42 -10.68 -7.63 -10.29
N ARG A 43 -9.42 -7.32 -10.62
CA ARG A 43 -8.86 -7.45 -11.98
C ARG A 43 -8.94 -8.89 -12.51
N SER A 44 -8.61 -9.88 -11.67
CA SER A 44 -8.70 -11.30 -12.03
C SER A 44 -10.14 -11.70 -12.38
N LEU A 45 -11.10 -11.30 -11.54
CA LEU A 45 -12.52 -11.57 -11.76
C LEU A 45 -13.04 -10.87 -13.02
N LYS A 46 -12.63 -9.61 -13.25
CA LYS A 46 -13.04 -8.85 -14.44
C LYS A 46 -12.47 -9.39 -15.73
N ARG A 47 -11.24 -9.89 -15.72
CA ARG A 47 -10.62 -10.56 -16.88
C ARG A 47 -11.31 -11.89 -17.21
N GLN A 48 -11.69 -12.65 -16.19
CA GLN A 48 -12.40 -13.91 -16.37
C GLN A 48 -13.84 -13.72 -16.87
N TRP A 49 -14.52 -12.69 -16.34
CA TRP A 49 -15.91 -12.35 -16.66
C TRP A 49 -16.03 -10.88 -17.07
N PRO A 50 -15.69 -10.54 -18.34
CA PRO A 50 -15.63 -9.14 -18.80
C PRO A 50 -16.96 -8.40 -18.69
N ASP A 51 -18.08 -9.10 -18.84
CA ASP A 51 -19.43 -8.51 -18.76
C ASP A 51 -19.95 -8.38 -17.33
N ALA A 52 -19.28 -9.00 -16.35
CA ALA A 52 -19.69 -8.91 -14.96
C ALA A 52 -19.56 -7.48 -14.42
N GLN A 53 -20.60 -7.03 -13.72
CA GLN A 53 -20.61 -5.78 -12.99
C GLN A 53 -20.06 -6.03 -11.59
N ILE A 54 -18.90 -5.43 -11.26
CA ILE A 54 -18.23 -5.61 -9.98
C ILE A 54 -18.43 -4.37 -9.11
N ASP A 55 -18.97 -4.55 -7.92
CA ASP A 55 -19.05 -3.53 -6.87
C ASP A 55 -18.10 -3.89 -5.73
N MET A 56 -17.57 -2.87 -5.03
CA MET A 56 -16.79 -3.09 -3.81
C MET A 56 -17.45 -2.48 -2.58
N VAL A 57 -17.45 -3.22 -1.45
CA VAL A 57 -17.79 -2.69 -0.12
C VAL A 57 -16.52 -2.37 0.63
N VAL A 58 -16.37 -1.10 1.03
CA VAL A 58 -15.20 -0.58 1.75
C VAL A 58 -15.61 0.31 2.92
N PHE A 59 -14.69 0.57 3.85
CA PHE A 59 -14.93 1.55 4.90
C PHE A 59 -14.86 2.98 4.38
N ARG A 60 -15.68 3.86 5.00
CA ARG A 60 -15.59 5.30 4.78
C ARG A 60 -14.15 5.81 5.01
N GLY A 61 -13.67 6.61 4.05
CA GLY A 61 -12.31 7.16 4.04
C GLY A 61 -11.27 6.26 3.38
N THR A 62 -11.68 5.08 2.86
CA THR A 62 -10.77 4.21 2.11
C THR A 62 -11.13 4.09 0.63
N GLU A 63 -12.27 4.68 0.22
CA GLU A 63 -12.79 4.64 -1.14
C GLU A 63 -11.91 5.36 -2.17
N GLY A 64 -11.15 6.38 -1.74
CA GLY A 64 -10.36 7.21 -2.65
C GLY A 64 -9.29 6.45 -3.44
N VAL A 65 -8.75 5.33 -2.93
CA VAL A 65 -7.80 4.49 -3.67
C VAL A 65 -8.43 3.69 -4.80
N LEU A 66 -9.75 3.74 -4.95
CA LEU A 66 -10.50 3.11 -6.01
C LEU A 66 -11.02 4.13 -7.05
N GLU A 67 -10.66 5.42 -6.93
CA GLU A 67 -11.10 6.46 -7.87
C GLU A 67 -10.74 6.07 -9.30
N HIS A 68 -11.75 6.09 -10.18
CA HIS A 68 -11.62 5.76 -11.60
C HIS A 68 -11.00 4.38 -11.89
N ASN A 69 -11.16 3.41 -10.99
CA ASN A 69 -10.75 2.04 -11.28
C ASN A 69 -11.67 1.47 -12.37
N PRO A 70 -11.13 1.03 -13.54
CA PRO A 70 -11.95 0.62 -14.69
C PRO A 70 -12.71 -0.69 -14.49
N ASP A 71 -12.31 -1.50 -13.49
CA ASP A 71 -12.92 -2.81 -13.22
C ASP A 71 -14.09 -2.72 -12.25
N ILE A 72 -14.27 -1.57 -11.59
CA ILE A 72 -15.26 -1.36 -10.53
C ILE A 72 -16.39 -0.47 -11.05
N ARG A 73 -17.60 -1.00 -11.05
CA ARG A 73 -18.79 -0.22 -11.41
C ARG A 73 -19.15 0.79 -10.31
N ARG A 74 -19.13 0.36 -9.04
CA ARG A 74 -19.56 1.18 -7.91
C ARG A 74 -18.83 0.79 -6.62
N VAL A 75 -18.44 1.80 -5.85
CA VAL A 75 -17.93 1.64 -4.48
C VAL A 75 -19.06 1.90 -3.48
N ILE A 76 -19.31 0.94 -2.60
CA ILE A 76 -20.30 0.98 -1.53
C ILE A 76 -19.57 1.28 -0.22
N VAL A 77 -19.79 2.48 0.29
CA VAL A 77 -19.11 2.98 1.49
C VAL A 77 -19.93 2.66 2.73
N VAL A 78 -19.32 1.98 3.70
CA VAL A 78 -19.94 1.65 4.99
C VAL A 78 -19.15 2.24 6.16
N ALA A 79 -19.83 2.57 7.26
CA ALA A 79 -19.16 3.15 8.42
C ALA A 79 -18.34 2.09 9.19
N GLN A 80 -17.11 2.46 9.59
CA GLN A 80 -16.25 1.58 10.39
C GLN A 80 -16.84 1.32 11.78
N ARG A 81 -17.38 2.36 12.45
CA ARG A 81 -18.00 2.32 13.78
C ARG A 81 -19.50 2.48 13.68
N ALA A 82 -20.17 1.64 12.87
CA ALA A 82 -21.61 1.64 12.73
C ALA A 82 -22.29 0.90 13.90
N LYS A 83 -23.46 1.38 14.33
CA LYS A 83 -24.33 0.66 15.28
C LYS A 83 -24.85 -0.62 14.63
N PRO A 84 -25.21 -1.68 15.40
CA PRO A 84 -25.72 -2.94 14.85
C PRO A 84 -26.90 -2.74 13.86
N ARG A 85 -27.84 -1.83 14.17
CA ARG A 85 -28.99 -1.51 13.30
C ARG A 85 -28.56 -0.94 11.95
N GLU A 86 -27.58 -0.04 11.94
CA GLU A 86 -27.04 0.57 10.71
C GLU A 86 -26.34 -0.48 9.84
N ARG A 87 -25.52 -1.34 10.46
CA ARG A 87 -24.86 -2.45 9.75
C ARG A 87 -25.86 -3.41 9.13
N PHE A 88 -26.92 -3.74 9.88
CA PHE A 88 -27.97 -4.61 9.38
C PHE A 88 -28.74 -3.94 8.23
N ALA A 89 -29.06 -2.66 8.34
CA ALA A 89 -29.71 -1.91 7.27
C ALA A 89 -28.87 -1.84 6.01
N ASP A 90 -27.55 -1.59 6.14
CA ASP A 90 -26.63 -1.61 4.98
C ASP A 90 -26.57 -3.00 4.34
N ALA A 91 -26.48 -4.06 5.14
CA ALA A 91 -26.46 -5.42 4.63
C ALA A 91 -27.79 -5.84 3.99
N ALA A 92 -28.93 -5.45 4.59
CA ALA A 92 -30.26 -5.74 4.06
C ALA A 92 -30.50 -5.10 2.69
N ARG A 93 -29.93 -3.90 2.44
CA ARG A 93 -29.97 -3.27 1.12
C ARG A 93 -29.22 -4.07 0.05
N LEU A 94 -28.31 -4.95 0.45
CA LEU A 94 -27.51 -5.80 -0.44
C LEU A 94 -28.10 -7.22 -0.55
N TRP A 95 -29.19 -7.54 0.15
CA TRP A 95 -29.71 -8.89 0.27
C TRP A 95 -29.85 -9.60 -1.08
N ARG A 96 -29.04 -10.66 -1.28
CA ARG A 96 -29.00 -11.52 -2.48
C ARG A 96 -29.00 -10.80 -3.84
N ARG A 97 -28.42 -9.59 -3.88
CA ARG A 97 -28.33 -8.78 -5.12
C ARG A 97 -27.22 -9.21 -6.06
N TYR A 98 -26.30 -10.03 -5.58
CA TYR A 98 -25.14 -10.44 -6.36
C TYR A 98 -25.15 -11.95 -6.58
N ASP A 99 -24.80 -12.36 -7.81
CA ASP A 99 -24.66 -13.79 -8.15
C ASP A 99 -23.49 -14.40 -7.39
N LEU A 100 -22.38 -13.62 -7.24
CA LEU A 100 -21.21 -13.99 -6.48
C LEU A 100 -20.83 -12.86 -5.49
N ALA A 101 -20.46 -13.23 -4.27
CA ALA A 101 -19.85 -12.30 -3.33
C ALA A 101 -18.57 -12.87 -2.73
N CYS A 102 -17.52 -12.03 -2.62
CA CYS A 102 -16.19 -12.38 -2.17
C CYS A 102 -15.82 -11.60 -0.90
N ALA A 103 -15.48 -12.30 0.20
CA ALA A 103 -14.84 -11.70 1.36
C ALA A 103 -13.34 -11.67 1.13
N ALA A 104 -12.82 -10.55 0.62
CA ALA A 104 -11.43 -10.44 0.18
C ALA A 104 -10.39 -10.42 1.32
N ILE A 105 -10.85 -10.33 2.54
CA ILE A 105 -10.03 -10.32 3.76
C ILE A 105 -10.63 -11.24 4.81
N SER A 106 -9.77 -11.82 5.66
CA SER A 106 -10.21 -12.62 6.80
C SER A 106 -10.75 -11.72 7.92
N SER A 107 -12.01 -11.26 7.78
CA SER A 107 -12.71 -10.49 8.79
C SER A 107 -14.18 -10.87 8.90
N ASP A 108 -14.73 -10.84 10.12
CA ASP A 108 -16.14 -11.15 10.36
C ASP A 108 -17.06 -10.17 9.62
N ARG A 109 -16.63 -8.91 9.47
CA ARG A 109 -17.41 -7.89 8.80
C ARG A 109 -17.46 -8.10 7.28
N ALA A 110 -16.34 -8.40 6.63
CA ALA A 110 -16.33 -8.71 5.21
C ALA A 110 -17.20 -9.94 4.93
N ARG A 111 -17.06 -10.99 5.76
CA ARG A 111 -17.85 -12.22 5.68
C ARG A 111 -19.35 -11.94 5.89
N PHE A 112 -19.72 -11.06 6.82
CA PHE A 112 -21.11 -10.66 7.07
C PHE A 112 -21.73 -10.02 5.82
N TYR A 113 -21.09 -9.01 5.21
CA TYR A 113 -21.59 -8.40 3.97
C TYR A 113 -21.64 -9.40 2.82
N THR A 114 -20.65 -10.26 2.68
CA THR A 114 -20.62 -11.33 1.67
C THR A 114 -21.79 -12.29 1.84
N TRP A 115 -22.07 -12.71 3.07
CA TRP A 115 -23.19 -13.63 3.38
C TRP A 115 -24.55 -13.05 3.03
N PHE A 116 -24.78 -11.77 3.33
CA PHE A 116 -26.04 -11.11 2.97
C PHE A 116 -26.17 -10.86 1.47
N ALA A 117 -25.09 -10.45 0.82
CA ALA A 117 -25.15 -9.94 -0.54
C ALA A 117 -25.14 -11.05 -1.61
N GLY A 118 -24.42 -12.13 -1.38
CA GLY A 118 -24.17 -13.14 -2.39
C GLY A 118 -25.19 -14.28 -2.40
N ARG A 119 -25.56 -14.73 -3.63
CA ARG A 119 -26.23 -16.02 -3.82
C ARG A 119 -25.22 -17.16 -3.71
N ARG A 120 -24.02 -16.97 -4.27
CA ARG A 120 -22.82 -17.80 -4.08
C ARG A 120 -21.77 -16.97 -3.39
N ARG A 121 -20.98 -17.56 -2.50
CA ARG A 121 -20.13 -16.85 -1.55
C ARG A 121 -18.80 -17.55 -1.39
N VAL A 122 -17.72 -16.79 -1.53
CA VAL A 122 -16.35 -17.28 -1.30
C VAL A 122 -15.61 -16.30 -0.39
N GLY A 123 -14.67 -16.77 0.41
CA GLY A 123 -13.94 -15.84 1.28
C GLY A 123 -12.61 -16.34 1.74
N LEU A 124 -11.75 -15.36 2.06
CA LEU A 124 -10.48 -15.56 2.71
C LEU A 124 -10.73 -15.77 4.21
N VAL A 125 -10.19 -16.85 4.76
CA VAL A 125 -10.41 -17.24 6.16
C VAL A 125 -9.08 -17.67 6.78
N ASP A 126 -8.81 -17.21 8.00
CA ASP A 126 -7.68 -17.70 8.78
C ASP A 126 -7.90 -19.19 9.12
N PRO A 127 -6.88 -20.06 9.05
CA PRO A 127 -7.03 -21.49 9.28
C PRO A 127 -7.77 -21.83 10.59
N GLU A 128 -7.45 -21.12 11.67
CA GLU A 128 -8.05 -21.30 12.98
C GLU A 128 -9.51 -20.82 13.08
N ARG A 129 -9.98 -20.05 12.11
CA ARG A 129 -11.36 -19.54 12.03
C ARG A 129 -12.26 -20.34 11.08
N VAL A 130 -11.79 -21.44 10.53
CA VAL A 130 -12.59 -22.34 9.71
C VAL A 130 -13.51 -23.19 10.61
N THR A 131 -14.65 -22.63 10.99
CA THR A 131 -15.65 -23.25 11.87
C THR A 131 -16.85 -23.78 11.06
N ARG A 132 -17.78 -24.49 11.74
CA ARG A 132 -19.07 -24.89 11.13
C ARG A 132 -19.86 -23.66 10.65
N LEU A 133 -19.85 -22.56 11.40
CA LEU A 133 -20.50 -21.31 11.02
C LEU A 133 -19.86 -20.73 9.77
N THR A 134 -18.54 -20.70 9.69
CA THR A 134 -17.81 -20.22 8.49
C THR A 134 -18.22 -21.03 7.25
N ARG A 135 -18.28 -22.37 7.38
CA ARG A 135 -18.70 -23.27 6.30
C ARG A 135 -20.17 -23.10 5.91
N PHE A 136 -21.03 -22.71 6.84
CA PHE A 136 -22.43 -22.34 6.56
C PHE A 136 -22.52 -21.02 5.80
N MET A 137 -21.67 -20.05 6.13
CA MET A 137 -21.69 -18.72 5.52
C MET A 137 -21.05 -18.66 4.15
N LEU A 138 -20.10 -19.54 3.83
CA LEU A 138 -19.30 -19.52 2.61
C LEU A 138 -19.42 -20.85 1.86
N ASP A 139 -19.66 -20.78 0.54
CA ASP A 139 -19.69 -21.93 -0.35
C ASP A 139 -18.27 -22.33 -0.79
N GLY A 140 -17.33 -21.38 -0.83
CA GLY A 140 -15.90 -21.59 -1.10
C GLY A 140 -15.02 -20.93 -0.04
N ILE A 141 -13.88 -21.55 0.29
CA ILE A 141 -12.93 -21.05 1.30
C ILE A 141 -11.51 -21.09 0.78
N ALA A 142 -10.90 -19.92 0.69
CA ALA A 142 -9.47 -19.73 0.52
C ALA A 142 -8.83 -19.48 1.91
N LEU A 143 -7.65 -20.07 2.15
CA LEU A 143 -6.95 -19.88 3.43
C LEU A 143 -6.03 -18.68 3.41
N ASN A 144 -6.12 -17.87 4.46
CA ASN A 144 -5.20 -16.78 4.68
C ASN A 144 -3.90 -17.30 5.31
N ARG A 145 -2.82 -17.29 4.55
CA ARG A 145 -1.49 -17.76 4.99
C ARG A 145 -0.75 -16.62 5.70
N HIS A 146 -1.14 -16.37 6.96
CA HIS A 146 -0.56 -15.30 7.77
C HIS A 146 0.97 -15.37 7.88
N GLY A 147 1.61 -14.23 7.55
CA GLY A 147 3.03 -14.02 7.81
C GLY A 147 3.99 -14.54 6.72
N ASP A 148 3.55 -15.49 5.90
CA ASP A 148 4.42 -16.18 4.95
C ASP A 148 4.22 -15.73 3.51
N VAL A 149 3.15 -14.99 3.23
CA VAL A 149 2.80 -14.50 1.88
C VAL A 149 2.29 -13.06 1.91
N HIS A 150 2.43 -12.41 0.79
CA HIS A 150 1.96 -11.04 0.61
C HIS A 150 0.43 -10.94 0.62
N THR A 151 -0.10 -9.76 1.00
CA THR A 151 -1.55 -9.51 1.01
C THR A 151 -2.19 -9.69 -0.38
N VAL A 152 -1.50 -9.34 -1.45
CA VAL A 152 -1.94 -9.59 -2.84
C VAL A 152 -2.11 -11.09 -3.07
N THR A 153 -1.09 -11.89 -2.81
CA THR A 153 -1.12 -13.35 -2.96
C THR A 153 -2.24 -13.98 -2.11
N SER A 154 -2.42 -13.51 -0.88
CA SER A 154 -3.51 -13.96 -0.02
C SER A 154 -4.89 -13.70 -0.63
N SER A 155 -5.11 -12.51 -1.22
CA SER A 155 -6.39 -12.18 -1.85
C SER A 155 -6.65 -12.97 -3.13
N LEU A 156 -5.58 -13.25 -3.91
CA LEU A 156 -5.65 -14.03 -5.15
C LEU A 156 -5.99 -15.51 -4.94
N ALA A 157 -5.76 -16.05 -3.73
CA ALA A 157 -6.24 -17.40 -3.38
C ALA A 157 -7.76 -17.54 -3.52
N ILE A 158 -8.54 -16.43 -3.48
CA ILE A 158 -9.98 -16.45 -3.78
C ILE A 158 -10.22 -16.70 -5.28
N ALA A 159 -9.42 -16.10 -6.16
CA ALA A 159 -9.51 -16.37 -7.61
C ALA A 159 -9.22 -17.86 -7.90
N GLU A 160 -8.19 -18.42 -7.26
CA GLU A 160 -7.85 -19.84 -7.37
C GLU A 160 -8.99 -20.74 -6.88
N ALA A 161 -9.63 -20.37 -5.74
CA ALA A 161 -10.79 -21.10 -5.20
C ALA A 161 -12.00 -21.08 -6.15
N LEU A 162 -12.07 -20.11 -7.05
CA LEU A 162 -13.10 -19.97 -8.09
C LEU A 162 -12.68 -20.59 -9.45
N GLY A 163 -11.48 -21.16 -9.55
CA GLY A 163 -10.92 -21.62 -10.83
C GLY A 163 -10.60 -20.48 -11.81
N VAL A 164 -10.42 -19.27 -11.31
CA VAL A 164 -10.09 -18.06 -12.08
C VAL A 164 -8.59 -17.90 -12.14
N THR A 165 -8.03 -17.64 -13.32
CA THR A 165 -6.60 -17.36 -13.48
C THR A 165 -6.23 -16.06 -12.74
N PRO A 166 -5.31 -16.12 -11.76
CA PRO A 166 -4.91 -14.96 -11.01
C PRO A 166 -4.16 -13.91 -11.85
N CYS A 167 -4.41 -12.64 -11.58
CA CYS A 167 -3.68 -11.49 -12.12
C CYS A 167 -3.20 -10.62 -10.97
N ALA A 168 -1.89 -10.46 -10.80
CA ALA A 168 -1.31 -9.73 -9.67
C ALA A 168 -1.19 -8.22 -9.90
N GLU A 169 -1.80 -7.68 -10.94
CA GLU A 169 -1.76 -6.26 -11.26
C GLU A 169 -2.57 -5.44 -10.25
N VAL A 170 -1.87 -4.65 -9.42
CA VAL A 170 -2.49 -3.66 -8.54
C VAL A 170 -2.92 -2.46 -9.38
N VAL A 171 -4.20 -2.10 -9.32
CA VAL A 171 -4.78 -1.00 -10.11
C VAL A 171 -4.76 0.27 -9.31
N ALA A 172 -3.82 1.17 -9.64
CA ALA A 172 -3.73 2.48 -9.01
C ALA A 172 -4.93 3.38 -9.36
N PRO A 173 -5.37 4.26 -8.44
CA PRO A 173 -6.43 5.24 -8.73
C PRO A 173 -6.02 6.21 -9.84
N GLY A 174 -6.98 6.98 -10.34
CA GLY A 174 -6.75 7.98 -11.37
C GLY A 174 -7.68 9.19 -11.25
N ILE A 175 -7.52 10.15 -12.16
CA ILE A 175 -8.37 11.34 -12.25
C ILE A 175 -9.43 11.24 -13.35
N GLY A 176 -9.47 10.09 -14.03
CA GLY A 176 -10.39 9.90 -15.17
C GLY A 176 -9.95 10.65 -16.43
N THR A 177 -10.87 10.74 -17.38
CA THR A 177 -10.61 11.34 -18.71
C THR A 177 -11.33 12.68 -18.93
N ASP A 178 -11.98 13.24 -17.91
CA ASP A 178 -12.67 14.54 -18.00
C ASP A 178 -11.65 15.67 -18.21
N PRO A 179 -11.67 16.36 -19.36
CA PRO A 179 -10.72 17.42 -19.68
C PRO A 179 -10.76 18.59 -18.68
N ALA A 180 -11.92 18.92 -18.14
CA ALA A 180 -12.05 20.00 -17.16
C ALA A 180 -11.38 19.63 -15.83
N ARG A 181 -11.47 18.36 -15.40
CA ARG A 181 -10.77 17.87 -14.21
C ARG A 181 -9.25 17.85 -14.43
N ILE A 182 -8.80 17.37 -15.58
CA ILE A 182 -7.37 17.35 -15.95
C ILE A 182 -6.81 18.78 -15.95
N ALA A 183 -7.51 19.73 -16.59
CA ALA A 183 -7.07 21.12 -16.65
C ALA A 183 -6.99 21.78 -15.26
N ARG A 184 -7.95 21.51 -14.37
CA ARG A 184 -7.90 22.01 -12.97
C ARG A 184 -6.73 21.41 -12.21
N PHE A 185 -6.47 20.13 -12.38
CA PHE A 185 -5.35 19.46 -11.76
C PHE A 185 -4.02 20.02 -12.26
N ASP A 186 -3.88 20.24 -13.58
CA ASP A 186 -2.69 20.86 -14.18
C ASP A 186 -2.48 22.30 -13.69
N ALA A 187 -3.55 23.07 -13.54
CA ALA A 187 -3.49 24.42 -12.98
C ALA A 187 -3.01 24.41 -11.51
N LEU A 188 -3.42 23.39 -10.73
CA LEU A 188 -2.95 23.20 -9.36
C LEU A 188 -1.48 22.81 -9.30
N LEU A 189 -1.03 21.90 -10.16
CA LEU A 189 0.35 21.40 -10.14
C LEU A 189 1.35 22.44 -10.64
N TYR A 190 1.00 23.22 -11.66
CA TYR A 190 1.90 24.13 -12.37
C TYR A 190 1.53 25.61 -12.19
N GLY A 191 0.76 25.92 -11.15
CA GLY A 191 0.43 27.29 -10.78
C GLY A 191 1.59 28.05 -10.12
N PRO A 192 1.37 29.29 -9.66
CA PRO A 192 2.38 30.07 -8.94
C PRO A 192 2.92 29.32 -7.71
N SER A 193 4.23 29.31 -7.55
CA SER A 193 4.94 28.64 -6.44
C SER A 193 4.72 27.10 -6.39
N ALA A 194 4.38 26.49 -7.52
CA ALA A 194 4.21 25.05 -7.66
C ALA A 194 5.36 24.43 -8.49
N LEU A 195 5.08 23.34 -9.20
CA LEU A 195 6.08 22.65 -10.01
C LEU A 195 6.35 23.39 -11.34
N SER A 196 7.55 23.27 -11.87
CA SER A 196 7.90 23.69 -13.22
C SER A 196 7.35 22.68 -14.24
N ARG A 197 6.90 23.17 -15.39
CA ARG A 197 6.53 22.30 -16.53
C ARG A 197 7.74 21.69 -17.25
N THR A 198 8.91 22.29 -17.09
CA THR A 198 10.14 21.91 -17.81
C THR A 198 11.16 21.18 -16.95
N ARG A 199 10.99 21.22 -15.61
CA ARG A 199 11.88 20.55 -14.68
C ARG A 199 11.24 19.27 -14.16
N PRO A 200 11.95 18.12 -14.16
CA PRO A 200 11.43 16.91 -13.55
C PRO A 200 11.24 17.10 -12.04
N HIS A 201 10.30 16.37 -11.46
CA HIS A 201 10.05 16.46 -10.02
C HIS A 201 10.15 15.11 -9.32
N VAL A 202 10.42 15.17 -8.02
CA VAL A 202 10.33 14.05 -7.10
C VAL A 202 9.16 14.28 -6.13
N VAL A 203 8.47 13.20 -5.76
CA VAL A 203 7.37 13.24 -4.79
C VAL A 203 7.83 12.61 -3.48
N LEU A 204 7.71 13.36 -2.40
CA LEU A 204 7.96 12.90 -1.05
C LEU A 204 6.65 12.83 -0.28
N HIS A 205 6.42 11.72 0.42
CA HIS A 205 5.22 11.48 1.23
C HIS A 205 5.63 11.16 2.66
N PRO A 206 5.91 12.17 3.52
CA PRO A 206 6.57 11.95 4.80
C PRO A 206 5.66 11.40 5.90
N SER A 207 4.33 11.52 5.74
CA SER A 207 3.36 11.27 6.81
C SER A 207 2.67 9.91 6.70
N PRO A 208 3.08 8.87 7.45
CA PRO A 208 2.30 7.65 7.61
C PRO A 208 1.17 7.86 8.63
N MET A 209 0.16 6.99 8.61
CA MET A 209 -0.94 6.99 9.59
C MET A 209 -0.45 6.88 11.04
N PHE A 210 0.67 6.19 11.28
CA PHE A 210 1.20 5.91 12.61
C PHE A 210 2.59 6.49 12.79
N ARG A 211 2.81 7.20 13.88
CA ARG A 211 4.07 7.85 14.22
C ARG A 211 5.27 6.89 14.20
N TYR A 212 5.11 5.66 14.67
CA TYR A 212 6.18 4.67 14.68
C TYR A 212 6.67 4.22 13.29
N LYS A 213 6.03 4.70 12.21
CA LYS A 213 6.46 4.49 10.82
C LYS A 213 7.08 5.74 10.20
N GLN A 214 7.19 6.85 10.95
CA GLN A 214 7.78 8.08 10.45
C GLN A 214 9.31 7.99 10.42
N TRP A 215 9.88 8.56 9.38
CA TRP A 215 11.29 8.90 9.33
C TRP A 215 11.51 10.29 9.94
N ARG A 216 12.74 10.68 10.27
CA ARG A 216 13.06 11.94 10.94
C ARG A 216 12.93 13.17 10.04
N GLU A 217 12.60 14.33 10.61
CA GLU A 217 12.35 15.59 9.89
C GLU A 217 13.58 16.10 9.16
N ASP A 218 14.75 16.06 9.81
CA ASP A 218 16.02 16.46 9.24
C ASP A 218 16.45 15.56 8.08
N GLY A 219 16.14 14.26 8.14
CA GLY A 219 16.36 13.34 7.03
C GLY A 219 15.55 13.72 5.78
N TRP A 220 14.28 14.10 5.95
CA TRP A 220 13.47 14.62 4.85
C TRP A 220 14.02 15.95 4.32
N ALA A 221 14.46 16.84 5.21
CA ALA A 221 15.05 18.14 4.84
C ALA A 221 16.34 17.95 4.01
N ASP A 222 17.22 17.03 4.40
CA ASP A 222 18.43 16.69 3.65
C ASP A 222 18.11 16.12 2.27
N LEU A 223 17.10 15.23 2.18
CA LEU A 223 16.63 14.67 0.91
C LEU A 223 16.06 15.75 -0.02
N ILE A 224 15.33 16.74 0.52
CA ILE A 224 14.84 17.90 -0.23
C ILE A 224 16.01 18.71 -0.79
N ARG A 225 17.01 19.06 0.04
CA ARG A 225 18.22 19.80 -0.40
C ARG A 225 18.95 19.07 -1.51
N TRP A 226 19.16 17.77 -1.33
CA TRP A 226 19.77 16.95 -2.38
C TRP A 226 18.97 16.99 -3.68
N ALA A 227 17.66 16.79 -3.63
CA ALA A 227 16.83 16.79 -4.83
C ALA A 227 16.90 18.14 -5.56
N ARG A 228 16.82 19.27 -4.81
CA ARG A 228 16.96 20.62 -5.38
C ARG A 228 18.33 20.85 -6.00
N ALA A 229 19.40 20.48 -5.32
CA ALA A 229 20.76 20.57 -5.83
C ALA A 229 21.00 19.70 -7.09
N SER A 230 20.25 18.58 -7.19
CA SER A 230 20.29 17.68 -8.35
C SER A 230 19.36 18.13 -9.51
N GLY A 231 18.75 19.31 -9.41
CA GLY A 231 17.95 19.89 -10.50
C GLY A 231 16.48 19.43 -10.54
N PHE A 232 16.00 18.76 -9.51
CA PHE A 232 14.59 18.36 -9.40
C PHE A 232 13.73 19.41 -8.69
N ASP A 233 12.49 19.56 -9.12
CA ASP A 233 11.47 20.14 -8.25
C ASP A 233 11.02 19.12 -7.22
N VAL A 234 10.59 19.59 -6.05
CA VAL A 234 10.14 18.73 -4.96
C VAL A 234 8.66 18.98 -4.68
N ALA A 235 7.87 17.91 -4.69
CA ALA A 235 6.47 17.92 -4.27
C ALA A 235 6.31 17.15 -2.96
N LEU A 236 5.66 17.76 -1.95
CA LEU A 236 5.18 17.04 -0.79
C LEU A 236 3.74 16.64 -0.97
N SER A 237 3.41 15.39 -0.64
CA SER A 237 2.05 14.85 -0.58
C SER A 237 1.73 14.33 0.82
N GLY A 238 0.45 14.32 1.17
CA GLY A 238 -0.04 13.85 2.48
C GLY A 238 -1.55 14.04 2.60
N GLY A 239 -2.14 13.46 3.63
CA GLY A 239 -3.55 13.61 3.95
C GLY A 239 -3.90 14.98 4.54
N PRO A 240 -5.21 15.27 4.74
CA PRO A 240 -5.71 16.55 5.23
C PRO A 240 -5.67 16.68 6.76
N GLY A 241 -5.04 15.75 7.46
CA GLY A 241 -4.93 15.79 8.92
C GLY A 241 -4.06 16.95 9.41
N ALA A 242 -4.50 17.68 10.43
CA ALA A 242 -3.76 18.83 10.98
C ALA A 242 -2.30 18.46 11.34
N ALA A 243 -2.09 17.30 11.96
CA ALA A 243 -0.75 16.81 12.32
C ALA A 243 0.12 16.53 11.09
N GLU A 244 -0.45 16.07 9.98
CA GLU A 244 0.28 15.84 8.73
C GLU A 244 0.70 17.18 8.10
N ILE A 245 -0.22 18.15 8.07
CA ILE A 245 0.04 19.50 7.56
C ILE A 245 1.15 20.17 8.36
N GLU A 246 1.06 20.13 9.69
CA GLU A 246 2.08 20.70 10.58
C GLU A 246 3.44 20.01 10.40
N TYR A 247 3.47 18.68 10.31
CA TYR A 247 4.70 17.94 10.08
C TYR A 247 5.36 18.32 8.74
N ALA A 248 4.58 18.43 7.67
CA ALA A 248 5.07 18.89 6.37
C ALA A 248 5.62 20.33 6.44
N GLN A 249 4.97 21.24 7.16
CA GLN A 249 5.45 22.61 7.36
C GLN A 249 6.80 22.64 8.07
N ARG A 250 6.99 21.83 9.12
CA ARG A 250 8.29 21.73 9.81
C ARG A 250 9.40 21.21 8.89
N ILE A 251 9.11 20.20 8.08
CA ILE A 251 10.07 19.68 7.09
C ILE A 251 10.45 20.76 6.07
N VAL A 252 9.49 21.51 5.52
CA VAL A 252 9.76 22.60 4.57
C VAL A 252 10.60 23.69 5.21
N ALA A 253 10.27 24.09 6.44
CA ALA A 253 11.05 25.09 7.17
C ALA A 253 12.50 24.61 7.44
N ALA A 254 12.67 23.36 7.84
CA ALA A 254 13.99 22.77 8.08
C ALA A 254 14.82 22.62 6.80
N ALA A 255 14.18 22.37 5.66
CA ALA A 255 14.87 22.27 4.37
C ALA A 255 15.42 23.60 3.88
N GLY A 256 14.69 24.70 4.09
CA GLY A 256 15.07 26.04 3.61
C GLY A 256 15.05 26.20 2.09
N GLU A 257 14.41 25.28 1.38
CA GLU A 257 14.37 25.19 -0.08
C GLU A 257 12.94 25.35 -0.61
N PRO A 258 12.75 25.80 -1.86
CA PRO A 258 11.43 25.83 -2.48
C PRO A 258 10.85 24.42 -2.65
N VAL A 259 9.62 24.22 -2.13
CA VAL A 259 8.89 22.95 -2.18
C VAL A 259 7.43 23.22 -2.56
N ALA A 260 6.93 22.48 -3.52
CA ALA A 260 5.51 22.45 -3.86
C ALA A 260 4.74 21.60 -2.83
N ASN A 261 4.11 22.25 -1.86
CA ASN A 261 3.41 21.54 -0.78
C ASN A 261 1.93 21.29 -1.15
N PHE A 262 1.60 20.03 -1.44
CA PHE A 262 0.26 19.55 -1.76
C PHE A 262 -0.41 18.77 -0.61
N VAL A 263 0.17 18.75 0.58
CA VAL A 263 -0.39 18.05 1.74
C VAL A 263 -1.80 18.56 2.05
N GLY A 264 -2.77 17.66 2.12
CA GLY A 264 -4.19 17.96 2.34
C GLY A 264 -4.93 18.58 1.14
N ARG A 265 -4.30 18.70 -0.02
CA ARG A 265 -4.86 19.41 -1.19
C ARG A 265 -5.26 18.51 -2.35
N LEU A 266 -4.82 17.25 -2.36
CA LEU A 266 -5.04 16.30 -3.44
C LEU A 266 -5.96 15.16 -3.00
N THR A 267 -6.80 14.68 -3.89
CA THR A 267 -7.46 13.37 -3.76
C THR A 267 -6.46 12.24 -3.98
N PHE A 268 -6.85 10.98 -3.74
CA PHE A 268 -5.99 9.84 -4.05
C PHE A 268 -5.71 9.70 -5.54
N GLY A 269 -6.71 9.96 -6.40
CA GLY A 269 -6.53 9.95 -7.85
C GLY A 269 -5.56 11.02 -8.31
N GLU A 270 -5.66 12.24 -7.76
CA GLU A 270 -4.73 13.34 -8.05
C GLU A 270 -3.32 13.07 -7.52
N THR A 271 -3.22 12.46 -6.33
CA THR A 271 -1.93 12.02 -5.78
C THR A 271 -1.28 10.95 -6.67
N ALA A 272 -2.05 9.99 -7.17
CA ALA A 272 -1.54 8.98 -8.11
C ALA A 272 -1.07 9.61 -9.43
N GLU A 273 -1.79 10.61 -9.92
CA GLU A 273 -1.40 11.30 -11.15
C GLU A 273 -0.13 12.16 -10.96
N LEU A 274 0.00 12.85 -9.82
CA LEU A 274 1.25 13.53 -9.43
C LEU A 274 2.42 12.53 -9.40
N ILE A 275 2.23 11.36 -8.81
CA ILE A 275 3.23 10.29 -8.70
C ILE A 275 3.59 9.73 -10.09
N ARG A 276 2.61 9.47 -10.97
CA ARG A 276 2.88 8.97 -12.35
C ARG A 276 3.79 9.89 -13.15
N ARG A 277 3.71 11.18 -12.92
CA ARG A 277 4.53 12.20 -13.59
C ARG A 277 5.88 12.43 -12.91
N ALA A 278 6.11 11.82 -11.76
CA ALA A 278 7.34 12.00 -10.99
C ALA A 278 8.49 11.12 -11.51
N ARG A 279 9.71 11.61 -11.34
CA ARG A 279 10.93 10.84 -11.58
C ARG A 279 11.23 9.83 -10.47
N LEU A 280 10.78 10.13 -9.25
CA LEU A 280 10.97 9.31 -8.07
C LEU A 280 9.84 9.61 -7.05
N PHE A 281 9.39 8.58 -6.36
CA PHE A 281 8.59 8.68 -5.14
C PHE A 281 9.40 8.15 -3.95
N VAL A 282 9.36 8.87 -2.82
CA VAL A 282 9.93 8.39 -1.55
C VAL A 282 8.87 8.50 -0.46
N GLY A 283 8.65 7.41 0.27
CA GLY A 283 7.68 7.38 1.37
C GLY A 283 7.87 6.19 2.31
N PRO A 284 7.32 6.25 3.55
CA PRO A 284 7.32 5.14 4.49
C PRO A 284 6.26 4.09 4.11
N ASP A 285 6.05 3.09 4.97
CA ASP A 285 4.96 2.12 4.86
C ASP A 285 3.58 2.80 5.01
N THR A 286 3.00 3.22 3.88
CA THR A 286 1.71 3.92 3.78
C THR A 286 0.97 3.57 2.49
N GLY A 287 -0.33 3.92 2.42
CA GLY A 287 -1.15 3.73 1.24
C GLY A 287 -0.59 4.41 -0.02
N ALA A 288 0.00 5.60 0.10
CA ALA A 288 0.61 6.32 -1.01
C ALA A 288 1.81 5.60 -1.62
N THR A 289 2.60 4.90 -0.79
CA THR A 289 3.74 4.08 -1.25
C THR A 289 3.28 2.88 -2.08
N HIS A 290 2.16 2.26 -1.70
CA HIS A 290 1.53 1.22 -2.52
C HIS A 290 0.96 1.78 -3.84
N VAL A 291 0.38 2.98 -3.81
CA VAL A 291 -0.06 3.68 -5.04
C VAL A 291 1.12 3.95 -5.96
N ALA A 292 2.26 4.42 -5.43
CA ALA A 292 3.45 4.72 -6.22
C ALA A 292 4.01 3.45 -6.89
N ALA A 293 4.09 2.35 -6.16
CA ALA A 293 4.48 1.06 -6.71
C ALA A 293 3.55 0.63 -7.86
N ALA A 294 2.24 0.73 -7.65
CA ALA A 294 1.23 0.38 -8.65
C ALA A 294 1.23 1.29 -9.88
N CYS A 295 1.63 2.56 -9.74
CA CYS A 295 1.82 3.49 -10.85
C CYS A 295 3.03 3.16 -11.74
N GLY A 296 3.93 2.26 -11.32
CA GLY A 296 5.17 1.96 -12.03
C GLY A 296 6.28 3.01 -11.83
N THR A 297 6.04 4.03 -11.02
CA THR A 297 7.02 5.08 -10.72
C THR A 297 8.17 4.51 -9.92
N PRO A 298 9.45 4.85 -10.20
CA PRO A 298 10.56 4.50 -9.33
C PRO A 298 10.25 4.89 -7.89
N THR A 299 10.26 3.92 -6.98
CA THR A 299 9.74 4.09 -5.61
C THR A 299 10.79 3.65 -4.59
N LEU A 300 11.15 4.54 -3.68
CA LEU A 300 11.93 4.23 -2.49
C LEU A 300 11.00 4.15 -1.27
N ALA A 301 10.81 2.94 -0.77
CA ALA A 301 9.94 2.65 0.37
C ALA A 301 10.77 2.49 1.63
N LEU A 302 10.56 3.35 2.65
CA LEU A 302 11.25 3.30 3.93
C LEU A 302 10.49 2.41 4.91
N PHE A 303 11.06 1.27 5.27
CA PHE A 303 10.43 0.27 6.12
C PHE A 303 11.20 0.10 7.45
N GLY A 304 10.46 0.05 8.54
CA GLY A 304 10.98 -0.18 9.88
C GLY A 304 10.36 -1.42 10.53
N PRO A 305 9.44 -1.26 11.50
CA PRO A 305 8.88 -2.38 12.27
C PRO A 305 7.92 -3.27 11.48
N SER A 306 7.40 -2.81 10.34
CA SER A 306 6.41 -3.54 9.54
C SER A 306 7.00 -4.76 8.85
N ASN A 307 6.22 -5.83 8.73
CA ASN A 307 6.60 -7.03 7.99
C ASN A 307 6.56 -6.78 6.46
N PRO A 308 7.71 -6.71 5.78
CA PRO A 308 7.75 -6.43 4.35
C PRO A 308 7.18 -7.56 3.48
N VAL A 309 7.32 -8.82 3.91
CA VAL A 309 6.71 -9.96 3.19
C VAL A 309 5.23 -9.73 3.01
N ARG A 310 4.53 -9.26 4.05
CA ARG A 310 3.08 -9.07 4.03
C ARG A 310 2.65 -7.73 3.43
N TRP A 311 3.39 -6.66 3.69
CA TRP A 311 2.98 -5.28 3.48
C TRP A 311 3.93 -4.48 2.61
N GLY A 312 4.99 -5.08 2.05
CA GLY A 312 5.86 -4.36 1.11
C GLY A 312 5.06 -3.86 -0.10
N PRO A 313 5.43 -2.74 -0.73
CA PRO A 313 4.73 -2.28 -1.92
C PRO A 313 4.85 -3.31 -3.04
N TRP A 314 3.72 -3.72 -3.64
CA TRP A 314 3.70 -4.68 -4.74
C TRP A 314 4.20 -4.02 -6.01
N PRO A 315 5.32 -4.46 -6.61
CA PRO A 315 5.87 -3.80 -7.79
C PRO A 315 4.96 -3.93 -9.01
N ALA A 316 4.98 -2.95 -9.89
CA ALA A 316 4.25 -3.02 -11.14
C ALA A 316 4.72 -4.21 -11.99
N ASN A 317 3.78 -4.91 -12.62
CA ASN A 317 4.04 -6.07 -13.48
C ASN A 317 4.79 -7.23 -12.79
N TRP A 318 4.74 -7.34 -11.45
CA TRP A 318 5.38 -8.42 -10.72
C TRP A 318 4.66 -9.76 -10.96
N PRO A 319 5.39 -10.89 -11.10
CA PRO A 319 4.77 -12.20 -11.34
C PRO A 319 3.83 -12.64 -10.21
N VAL A 320 2.75 -13.35 -10.57
CA VAL A 320 1.68 -13.75 -9.64
C VAL A 320 2.16 -14.67 -8.51
N HIS A 321 3.10 -15.56 -8.80
CA HIS A 321 3.52 -16.60 -7.85
C HIS A 321 4.82 -16.30 -7.13
N ASP A 322 5.39 -15.10 -7.37
CA ASP A 322 6.66 -14.69 -6.76
C ASP A 322 6.40 -13.71 -5.62
N GLU A 323 6.86 -14.06 -4.42
CA GLU A 323 6.84 -13.13 -3.29
C GLU A 323 7.97 -12.11 -3.46
N PRO A 324 7.66 -10.79 -3.53
CA PRO A 324 8.68 -9.81 -3.88
C PRO A 324 9.71 -9.58 -2.78
N TRP A 325 9.32 -9.73 -1.51
CA TRP A 325 10.12 -9.19 -0.41
C TRP A 325 10.66 -10.25 0.53
N PRO A 326 11.97 -10.19 0.87
CA PRO A 326 12.51 -10.95 1.98
C PRO A 326 12.00 -10.37 3.32
N LEU A 327 11.99 -11.18 4.37
CA LEU A 327 11.61 -10.71 5.70
C LEU A 327 12.60 -9.67 6.24
N ARG A 328 13.89 -9.86 5.97
CA ARG A 328 14.99 -9.02 6.46
C ARG A 328 15.87 -8.56 5.32
N GLY A 329 16.36 -7.34 5.45
CA GLY A 329 17.24 -6.69 4.49
C GLY A 329 16.50 -5.87 3.44
N SER A 330 17.22 -4.94 2.86
CA SER A 330 16.75 -4.11 1.76
C SER A 330 16.83 -4.86 0.44
N ALA A 331 15.92 -4.57 -0.49
CA ALA A 331 15.95 -5.19 -1.81
C ALA A 331 15.29 -4.29 -2.86
N GLN A 332 15.78 -4.38 -4.10
CA GLN A 332 15.12 -3.81 -5.27
C GLN A 332 14.32 -4.90 -5.99
N ARG A 333 13.06 -4.59 -6.32
CA ARG A 333 12.16 -5.44 -7.10
C ARG A 333 11.36 -4.58 -8.07
N GLY A 334 11.51 -4.82 -9.37
CA GLY A 334 10.89 -4.00 -10.40
C GLY A 334 11.19 -2.51 -10.19
N ASN A 335 10.15 -1.71 -10.14
CA ASN A 335 10.23 -0.26 -9.92
C ASN A 335 10.37 0.15 -8.44
N VAL A 336 10.43 -0.80 -7.50
CA VAL A 336 10.47 -0.51 -6.05
C VAL A 336 11.80 -0.91 -5.44
N TYR A 337 12.40 -0.02 -4.68
CA TYR A 337 13.44 -0.33 -3.70
C TYR A 337 12.83 -0.24 -2.31
N LEU A 338 12.74 -1.35 -1.60
CA LEU A 338 12.37 -1.39 -0.19
C LEU A 338 13.62 -1.28 0.65
N MET A 339 13.79 -0.15 1.33
CA MET A 339 14.88 0.11 2.26
C MET A 339 14.41 -0.23 3.67
N GLN A 340 15.02 -1.23 4.27
CA GLN A 340 14.73 -1.61 5.64
C GLN A 340 15.69 -0.88 6.60
N GLY A 341 15.12 -0.27 7.65
CA GLY A 341 15.89 0.31 8.73
C GLY A 341 16.72 -0.73 9.48
N GLU A 342 17.69 -0.28 10.27
CA GLU A 342 18.66 -1.15 10.92
C GLU A 342 18.23 -1.59 12.31
N GLY A 343 18.79 -2.70 12.79
CA GLY A 343 18.61 -3.26 14.11
C GLY A 343 18.26 -4.75 14.10
N ASP A 344 18.73 -5.48 15.11
CA ASP A 344 18.53 -6.92 15.22
C ASP A 344 17.07 -7.35 15.36
N CYS A 345 16.23 -6.45 15.87
CA CYS A 345 14.79 -6.68 16.00
C CYS A 345 13.98 -6.45 14.72
N VAL A 346 14.58 -5.89 13.66
CA VAL A 346 13.84 -5.48 12.44
C VAL A 346 13.60 -6.65 11.49
N PRO A 347 12.34 -6.86 11.04
CA PRO A 347 11.11 -6.21 11.46
C PRO A 347 10.56 -6.80 12.77
N CYS A 348 10.36 -5.96 13.79
CA CYS A 348 9.82 -6.43 15.07
C CYS A 348 8.31 -6.72 15.05
N LYS A 349 7.58 -6.19 14.06
CA LYS A 349 6.12 -6.30 13.89
C LYS A 349 5.31 -5.68 15.05
N LEU A 350 5.95 -4.76 15.79
CA LEU A 350 5.37 -4.06 16.95
C LEU A 350 4.98 -2.63 16.57
N GLU A 351 4.23 -1.98 17.45
CA GLU A 351 3.81 -0.58 17.31
C GLU A 351 4.91 0.38 17.82
N GLY A 352 6.11 0.29 17.22
CA GLY A 352 7.29 1.06 17.63
C GLY A 352 8.04 0.47 18.82
N CYS A 353 9.06 1.19 19.29
CA CYS A 353 9.95 0.73 20.37
C CYS A 353 9.24 0.69 21.72
N ASP A 354 8.28 1.60 21.98
CA ASP A 354 7.50 1.65 23.22
C ASP A 354 6.18 0.87 23.15
N ARG A 355 5.91 0.17 22.02
CA ARG A 355 4.77 -0.73 21.79
C ARG A 355 3.40 -0.05 21.91
N HIS A 356 3.27 1.18 21.40
CA HIS A 356 1.98 1.88 21.29
C HIS A 356 1.94 2.79 20.04
N LEU A 357 0.73 3.20 19.62
CA LEU A 357 0.52 3.91 18.34
C LEU A 357 1.27 5.23 18.21
N GLU A 358 1.49 5.94 19.32
CA GLU A 358 2.22 7.22 19.36
C GLU A 358 3.74 7.03 19.58
N SER A 359 4.20 5.79 19.62
CA SER A 359 5.61 5.45 19.75
C SER A 359 6.40 5.86 18.50
N TRP A 360 7.69 5.72 18.56
CA TRP A 360 8.63 5.89 17.46
C TRP A 360 9.42 4.61 17.22
N SER A 361 10.17 4.53 16.13
CA SER A 361 10.98 3.37 15.80
C SER A 361 12.42 3.75 15.56
N ARG A 362 13.32 3.28 16.42
CA ARG A 362 14.76 3.53 16.32
C ARG A 362 15.30 3.20 14.93
N CYS A 363 14.91 2.08 14.36
CA CYS A 363 15.33 1.65 13.03
C CYS A 363 15.01 2.65 11.90
N LEU A 364 14.01 3.51 12.08
CA LEU A 364 13.70 4.60 11.14
C LEU A 364 14.34 5.91 11.55
N THR A 365 14.39 6.23 12.83
CA THR A 365 15.02 7.49 13.28
C THR A 365 16.56 7.45 13.16
N GLU A 366 17.18 6.29 13.19
CA GLU A 366 18.62 6.10 12.96
C GLU A 366 18.98 5.88 11.48
N LEU A 367 17.99 5.70 10.60
CA LEU A 367 18.22 5.59 9.16
C LEU A 367 18.82 6.89 8.62
N SER A 368 20.06 6.87 8.17
CA SER A 368 20.80 8.07 7.75
C SER A 368 20.27 8.66 6.44
N ALA A 369 20.28 9.98 6.33
CA ALA A 369 19.89 10.68 5.11
C ALA A 369 20.81 10.32 3.94
N GLN A 370 22.10 10.14 4.20
CA GLN A 370 23.11 9.76 3.19
C GLN A 370 22.76 8.43 2.54
N ARG A 371 22.32 7.44 3.31
CA ARG A 371 21.92 6.13 2.79
C ARG A 371 20.67 6.22 1.92
N VAL A 372 19.66 7.01 2.36
CA VAL A 372 18.43 7.26 1.59
C VAL A 372 18.74 8.00 0.29
N ILE A 373 19.58 9.04 0.35
CA ILE A 373 19.99 9.85 -0.80
C ILE A 373 20.78 9.00 -1.82
N ALA A 374 21.70 8.16 -1.37
CA ALA A 374 22.49 7.29 -2.26
C ALA A 374 21.60 6.38 -3.11
N VAL A 375 20.57 5.76 -2.49
CA VAL A 375 19.61 4.93 -3.21
C VAL A 375 18.68 5.78 -4.09
N ALA A 376 18.22 6.94 -3.61
CA ALA A 376 17.40 7.85 -4.40
C ALA A 376 18.12 8.30 -5.68
N ALA A 377 19.41 8.64 -5.57
CA ALA A 377 20.26 8.99 -6.71
C ALA A 377 20.37 7.85 -7.73
N ALA A 378 20.63 6.63 -7.28
CA ALA A 378 20.68 5.48 -8.18
C ALA A 378 19.34 5.25 -8.91
N LEU A 379 18.22 5.38 -8.20
CA LEU A 379 16.89 5.18 -8.80
C LEU A 379 16.54 6.25 -9.85
N VAL A 380 16.85 7.53 -9.62
CA VAL A 380 16.58 8.59 -10.62
C VAL A 380 17.46 8.46 -11.86
N GLU A 381 18.65 7.86 -11.73
CA GLU A 381 19.57 7.57 -12.84
C GLU A 381 19.21 6.26 -13.58
N GLY A 382 18.26 5.48 -13.05
CA GLY A 382 17.91 4.17 -13.60
C GLY A 382 18.99 3.10 -13.42
N ARG A 383 19.91 3.31 -12.44
CA ARG A 383 20.95 2.35 -12.08
C ARG A 383 20.43 1.38 -11.01
N PRO A 384 20.92 0.13 -10.94
CA PRO A 384 20.67 -0.74 -9.80
C PRO A 384 21.12 -0.05 -8.52
N ALA A 385 20.21 0.06 -7.55
CA ALA A 385 20.55 0.63 -6.27
C ALA A 385 21.25 -0.43 -5.41
N VAL A 386 22.52 -0.21 -5.12
CA VAL A 386 23.30 -1.02 -4.20
C VAL A 386 23.51 -0.16 -2.94
N GLU A 387 23.18 -0.71 -1.78
CA GLU A 387 23.54 -0.04 -0.53
C GLU A 387 25.05 0.07 -0.42
N ALA A 388 25.53 1.27 -0.04
CA ALA A 388 26.92 1.42 0.34
C ALA A 388 27.25 0.39 1.45
N PRO A 389 28.45 -0.24 1.42
CA PRO A 389 28.86 -1.11 2.51
C PRO A 389 28.70 -0.36 3.83
N ARG A 390 28.24 -1.08 4.87
CA ARG A 390 28.20 -0.52 6.22
C ARG A 390 29.58 0.02 6.52
N GLU A 391 29.74 1.33 6.70
CA GLU A 391 30.95 1.86 7.30
C GLU A 391 31.05 1.20 8.67
N SER A 392 32.04 0.33 8.82
CA SER A 392 32.46 -0.14 10.13
C SER A 392 32.72 1.13 10.94
N ILE A 393 31.96 1.30 12.02
CA ILE A 393 32.21 2.34 13.02
C ILE A 393 33.70 2.21 13.35
N ILE A 394 34.50 3.15 12.84
CA ILE A 394 35.90 3.22 13.23
C ILE A 394 35.83 3.59 14.70
N ASP A 395 36.19 2.63 15.54
CA ASP A 395 36.33 2.83 16.98
C ASP A 395 37.42 3.90 17.21
N VAL A 396 36.96 5.15 17.40
CA VAL A 396 37.85 6.30 17.64
C VAL A 396 38.64 6.14 18.94
N SER A 397 38.36 5.12 19.76
CA SER A 397 39.11 4.80 20.98
C SER A 397 40.50 4.19 20.71
N ALA A 398 40.78 3.76 19.48
CA ALA A 398 42.03 3.13 19.08
C ALA A 398 43.10 4.06 18.45
N LEU A 399 42.86 5.41 18.45
CA LEU A 399 43.87 6.34 18.04
C LEU A 399 44.96 6.44 19.12
N PRO A 400 46.27 6.28 18.82
CA PRO A 400 47.34 6.41 19.80
C PRO A 400 47.34 7.85 20.34
N ARG A 401 47.16 8.00 21.65
CA ARG A 401 47.36 9.28 22.34
C ARG A 401 48.81 9.67 22.13
N GLY A 402 49.03 10.71 21.32
CA GLY A 402 50.34 11.29 21.11
C GLY A 402 50.94 11.65 22.47
N GLY A 403 52.05 11.00 22.80
CA GLY A 403 52.89 11.39 23.93
C GLY A 403 53.61 12.70 23.62
N ALA A 404 53.54 13.64 24.52
CA ALA A 404 54.43 14.79 24.62
C ALA A 404 55.53 14.45 25.56
#